data_6c4f4f26ca3ef08e4e3dfdcdcbc4bd75
#
_entry.id   6c4f4f26ca3ef08e4e3dfdcdcbc4bd75
#
_cell.length_a   1.000
_cell.length_b   1.000
_cell.length_c   1.000
_cell.angle_alpha   90.00
_cell.angle_beta   90.00
_cell.angle_gamma   90.00
#
_symmetry.space_group_name_H-M   'P 1'
#
loop_
_entity.id
_entity.type
_entity.pdbx_description
1 polymer ?
#
loop_
_entity_poly.entity_id
_entity_poly.type
_entity_poly.pdbx_seq_one_letter_code
_entity_poly.pdbx_strand_id
1 'polypeptide(L)'
;MPIIDAAIYKLVRLIGGFEVYCPEKHTENALRGFLKTVPVNGCNMGIDNFLSVYFEQLLTYGNAIGEIVLANGEIRALYNASLEDLEIRLISPLETGVFVVRDGRAEPCRYPELILTSALNPMPGSAIGSSILKGLPFVSEVLLKIYRTVGINWERMGNVRFAVTCKNEGYMNAGDRAGQLAKEWSRAMHGPGVSDFVAVGDVQIKAIGAKWS
;
A
#
# COMPACT_ATOMS: atom_id res chain seq x y z
N MET A 1 1.27 1.00 -0.68
CA MET A 1 2.70 0.56 -0.79
C MET A 1 2.75 -0.62 -1.73
N PRO A 2 3.55 -0.61 -2.80
CA PRO A 2 3.50 -1.64 -3.85
C PRO A 2 3.68 -3.09 -3.34
N ILE A 3 4.47 -3.28 -2.29
CA ILE A 3 4.69 -4.61 -1.69
C ILE A 3 3.43 -5.12 -1.00
N ILE A 4 2.69 -4.25 -0.30
CA ILE A 4 1.44 -4.62 0.39
C ILE A 4 0.37 -4.95 -0.65
N ASP A 5 0.24 -4.12 -1.67
CA ASP A 5 -0.74 -4.30 -2.74
C ASP A 5 -0.48 -5.62 -3.49
N ALA A 6 0.80 -5.92 -3.78
CA ALA A 6 1.19 -7.19 -4.37
C ALA A 6 0.90 -8.39 -3.46
N ALA A 7 1.07 -8.25 -2.14
CA ALA A 7 0.75 -9.30 -1.18
C ALA A 7 -0.75 -9.57 -1.10
N ILE A 8 -1.58 -8.52 -1.03
CA ILE A 8 -3.05 -8.64 -1.05
C ILE A 8 -3.50 -9.31 -2.35
N TYR A 9 -3.02 -8.82 -3.49
CA TYR A 9 -3.33 -9.41 -4.79
C TYR A 9 -2.96 -10.90 -4.85
N LYS A 10 -1.81 -11.27 -4.30
CA LYS A 10 -1.39 -12.67 -4.21
C LYS A 10 -2.32 -13.50 -3.32
N LEU A 11 -2.73 -12.97 -2.16
CA LEU A 11 -3.66 -13.63 -1.25
C LEU A 11 -5.03 -13.85 -1.91
N VAL A 12 -5.58 -12.82 -2.56
CA VAL A 12 -6.84 -12.93 -3.30
C VAL A 12 -6.77 -14.03 -4.36
N ARG A 13 -5.67 -14.12 -5.10
CA ARG A 13 -5.47 -15.18 -6.10
C ARG A 13 -5.28 -16.57 -5.50
N LEU A 14 -4.76 -16.68 -4.28
CA LEU A 14 -4.62 -17.96 -3.57
C LEU A 14 -5.95 -18.49 -3.04
N ILE A 15 -6.93 -17.63 -2.78
CA ILE A 15 -8.29 -18.04 -2.43
C ILE A 15 -8.88 -18.86 -3.58
N GLY A 16 -8.46 -18.55 -4.82
CA GLY A 16 -8.80 -19.32 -6.00
C GLY A 16 -10.22 -19.10 -6.50
N GLY A 17 -10.57 -19.82 -7.54
CA GLY A 17 -11.94 -19.94 -8.01
C GLY A 17 -12.74 -20.88 -7.15
N PHE A 18 -14.04 -20.88 -7.31
CA PHE A 18 -14.93 -21.84 -6.70
C PHE A 18 -15.58 -22.70 -7.78
N GLU A 19 -15.91 -23.92 -7.41
CA GLU A 19 -16.68 -24.82 -8.26
C GLU A 19 -18.11 -24.93 -7.71
N VAL A 20 -19.05 -24.82 -8.63
CA VAL A 20 -20.47 -25.04 -8.30
C VAL A 20 -20.83 -26.47 -8.64
N TYR A 21 -21.40 -27.15 -7.69
CA TYR A 21 -21.96 -28.49 -7.85
C TYR A 21 -23.48 -28.43 -7.72
N CYS A 22 -24.17 -29.05 -8.66
CA CYS A 22 -25.61 -29.25 -8.62
C CYS A 22 -25.90 -30.71 -8.96
N PRO A 23 -26.88 -31.36 -8.25
CA PRO A 23 -27.24 -32.74 -8.56
C PRO A 23 -27.70 -32.98 -9.98
N GLU A 24 -28.32 -31.96 -10.59
CA GLU A 24 -28.80 -31.98 -11.96
C GLU A 24 -27.79 -31.29 -12.90
N LYS A 25 -27.20 -32.05 -13.81
CA LYS A 25 -26.16 -31.55 -14.73
C LYS A 25 -26.61 -30.41 -15.63
N HIS A 26 -27.88 -30.40 -16.05
CA HIS A 26 -28.38 -29.31 -16.89
C HIS A 26 -28.38 -27.97 -16.13
N THR A 27 -28.87 -27.98 -14.91
CA THR A 27 -28.91 -26.84 -14.01
C THR A 27 -27.51 -26.39 -13.64
N GLU A 28 -26.58 -27.33 -13.39
CA GLU A 28 -25.17 -27.02 -13.14
C GLU A 28 -24.52 -26.29 -14.31
N ASN A 29 -24.73 -26.77 -15.53
CA ASN A 29 -24.16 -26.14 -16.72
C ASN A 29 -24.74 -24.75 -16.98
N ALA A 30 -26.05 -24.56 -16.78
CA ALA A 30 -26.71 -23.27 -16.90
C ALA A 30 -26.16 -22.26 -15.86
N LEU A 31 -26.01 -22.71 -14.60
CA LEU A 31 -25.47 -21.91 -13.51
C LEU A 31 -24.00 -21.56 -13.76
N ARG A 32 -23.17 -22.51 -14.18
CA ARG A 32 -21.77 -22.27 -14.54
C ARG A 32 -21.64 -21.26 -15.70
N GLY A 33 -22.53 -21.36 -16.70
CA GLY A 33 -22.61 -20.40 -17.81
C GLY A 33 -22.93 -18.99 -17.31
N PHE A 34 -23.99 -18.86 -16.50
CA PHE A 34 -24.39 -17.60 -15.90
C PHE A 34 -23.25 -16.98 -15.06
N LEU A 35 -22.64 -17.74 -14.17
CA LEU A 35 -21.57 -17.25 -13.30
C LEU A 35 -20.33 -16.77 -14.06
N LYS A 36 -20.06 -17.31 -15.27
CA LYS A 36 -18.98 -16.85 -16.12
C LYS A 36 -19.29 -15.55 -16.85
N THR A 37 -20.58 -15.29 -17.12
CA THR A 37 -21.01 -14.19 -18.00
C THR A 37 -21.73 -13.07 -17.28
N VAL A 38 -22.06 -13.23 -15.99
CA VAL A 38 -22.75 -12.20 -15.20
C VAL A 38 -21.94 -10.90 -15.23
N PRO A 39 -22.53 -9.75 -15.58
CA PRO A 39 -21.86 -8.46 -15.52
C PRO A 39 -21.48 -8.09 -14.10
N VAL A 40 -20.28 -7.50 -13.95
CA VAL A 40 -19.72 -7.08 -12.64
C VAL A 40 -19.23 -5.64 -12.74
N ASN A 41 -19.66 -4.79 -11.84
CA ASN A 41 -19.22 -3.38 -11.71
C ASN A 41 -19.33 -2.58 -13.02
N GLY A 42 -20.17 -3.00 -13.94
CA GLY A 42 -20.40 -2.34 -15.22
C GLY A 42 -19.30 -2.49 -16.29
N CYS A 43 -18.12 -2.97 -15.93
CA CYS A 43 -16.98 -3.09 -16.85
C CYS A 43 -16.36 -4.48 -16.92
N ASN A 44 -16.64 -5.35 -15.97
CA ASN A 44 -16.13 -6.71 -15.89
C ASN A 44 -17.24 -7.75 -16.03
N MET A 45 -16.84 -9.01 -16.21
CA MET A 45 -17.77 -10.14 -16.32
C MET A 45 -17.27 -11.31 -15.48
N GLY A 46 -18.20 -12.07 -14.95
CA GLY A 46 -17.94 -13.30 -14.21
C GLY A 46 -17.73 -13.10 -12.73
N ILE A 47 -18.20 -14.11 -11.99
CA ILE A 47 -18.19 -14.12 -10.52
C ILE A 47 -16.78 -14.03 -9.94
N ASP A 48 -15.75 -14.55 -10.64
CA ASP A 48 -14.36 -14.49 -10.18
C ASP A 48 -13.87 -13.04 -10.05
N ASN A 49 -14.31 -12.15 -10.95
CA ASN A 49 -14.03 -10.71 -10.87
C ASN A 49 -14.73 -10.07 -9.68
N PHE A 50 -16.00 -10.43 -9.43
CA PHE A 50 -16.73 -9.95 -8.27
C PHE A 50 -16.05 -10.39 -6.96
N LEU A 51 -15.71 -11.67 -6.85
CA LEU A 51 -15.07 -12.23 -5.66
C LEU A 51 -13.67 -11.66 -5.44
N SER A 52 -12.91 -11.41 -6.50
CA SER A 52 -11.59 -10.80 -6.39
C SER A 52 -11.66 -9.43 -5.70
N VAL A 53 -12.57 -8.57 -6.15
CA VAL A 53 -12.77 -7.24 -5.54
C VAL A 53 -13.37 -7.38 -4.13
N TYR A 54 -14.31 -8.30 -3.93
CA TYR A 54 -14.93 -8.55 -2.63
C TYR A 54 -13.90 -8.99 -1.57
N PHE A 55 -13.02 -9.92 -1.91
CA PHE A 55 -11.95 -10.38 -1.01
C PHE A 55 -10.87 -9.32 -0.81
N GLU A 56 -10.55 -8.54 -1.82
CA GLU A 56 -9.64 -7.40 -1.67
C GLU A 56 -10.17 -6.40 -0.65
N GLN A 57 -11.46 -6.04 -0.73
CA GLN A 57 -12.12 -5.19 0.27
C GLN A 57 -12.06 -5.83 1.66
N LEU A 58 -12.41 -7.11 1.76
CA LEU A 58 -12.44 -7.84 3.03
C LEU A 58 -11.07 -7.87 3.71
N LEU A 59 -10.01 -8.13 2.97
CA LEU A 59 -8.64 -8.17 3.50
C LEU A 59 -8.14 -6.77 3.86
N THR A 60 -8.43 -5.78 3.01
CA THR A 60 -7.92 -4.41 3.17
C THR A 60 -8.64 -3.65 4.28
N TYR A 61 -9.96 -3.72 4.31
CA TYR A 61 -10.79 -2.92 5.23
C TYR A 61 -11.34 -3.72 6.40
N GLY A 62 -11.30 -5.05 6.32
CA GLY A 62 -11.92 -5.94 7.31
C GLY A 62 -13.40 -6.19 7.06
N ASN A 63 -14.02 -5.47 6.13
CA ASN A 63 -15.40 -5.66 5.69
C ASN A 63 -15.47 -5.64 4.16
N ALA A 64 -16.45 -6.35 3.62
CA ALA A 64 -16.78 -6.30 2.21
C ALA A 64 -18.30 -6.21 2.03
N ILE A 65 -18.75 -5.49 1.02
CA ILE A 65 -20.15 -5.33 0.66
C ILE A 65 -20.31 -5.60 -0.83
N GLY A 66 -21.21 -6.53 -1.14
CA GLY A 66 -21.66 -6.82 -2.48
C GLY A 66 -23.15 -6.61 -2.62
N GLU A 67 -23.61 -6.25 -3.80
CA GLU A 67 -25.00 -6.05 -4.14
C GLU A 67 -25.38 -6.92 -5.34
N ILE A 68 -26.54 -7.57 -5.26
CA ILE A 68 -27.18 -8.27 -6.36
C ILE A 68 -28.13 -7.30 -7.03
N VAL A 69 -27.81 -6.89 -8.24
CA VAL A 69 -28.64 -5.96 -9.02
C VAL A 69 -29.68 -6.75 -9.81
N LEU A 70 -30.95 -6.48 -9.52
CA LEU A 70 -32.08 -7.09 -10.24
C LEU A 70 -32.63 -6.16 -11.33
N ALA A 71 -33.06 -6.74 -12.45
CA ALA A 71 -33.88 -6.07 -13.46
C ALA A 71 -34.92 -7.05 -13.94
N ASN A 72 -36.18 -6.64 -13.92
CA ASN A 72 -37.35 -7.46 -14.32
C ASN A 72 -37.43 -8.80 -13.56
N GLY A 73 -37.01 -8.85 -12.28
CA GLY A 73 -37.05 -10.05 -11.46
C GLY A 73 -35.89 -11.03 -11.69
N GLU A 74 -34.97 -10.73 -12.60
CA GLU A 74 -33.80 -11.54 -12.87
C GLU A 74 -32.51 -10.84 -12.40
N ILE A 75 -31.47 -11.62 -12.07
CA ILE A 75 -30.16 -11.09 -11.71
C ILE A 75 -29.51 -10.47 -12.95
N ARG A 76 -29.37 -9.16 -12.95
CA ARG A 76 -28.80 -8.40 -14.07
C ARG A 76 -27.31 -8.21 -13.94
N ALA A 77 -26.80 -7.99 -12.73
CA ALA A 77 -25.41 -7.74 -12.46
C ALA A 77 -25.05 -8.00 -10.99
N LEU A 78 -23.78 -8.11 -10.71
CA LEU A 78 -23.20 -8.06 -9.36
C LEU A 78 -22.40 -6.78 -9.21
N TYR A 79 -22.49 -6.17 -8.05
CA TYR A 79 -21.81 -4.89 -7.79
C TYR A 79 -21.06 -4.96 -6.45
N ASN A 80 -19.80 -4.52 -6.44
CA ASN A 80 -19.03 -4.33 -5.21
C ASN A 80 -19.23 -2.90 -4.75
N ALA A 81 -19.94 -2.72 -3.65
CA ALA A 81 -20.25 -1.40 -3.14
C ALA A 81 -19.04 -0.77 -2.44
N SER A 82 -18.93 0.56 -2.52
CA SER A 82 -17.88 1.31 -1.79
C SER A 82 -18.22 1.34 -0.30
N LEU A 83 -17.20 1.09 0.53
CA LEU A 83 -17.33 1.20 1.99
C LEU A 83 -17.29 2.64 2.49
N GLU A 84 -17.01 3.61 1.64
CA GLU A 84 -16.93 5.03 2.00
C GLU A 84 -18.32 5.63 2.22
N ASP A 85 -19.30 5.18 1.42
CA ASP A 85 -20.68 5.69 1.46
C ASP A 85 -21.64 4.80 2.24
N LEU A 86 -21.12 3.74 2.85
CA LEU A 86 -21.92 2.73 3.53
C LEU A 86 -21.48 2.54 4.98
N GLU A 87 -22.44 2.37 5.85
CA GLU A 87 -22.21 2.07 7.26
C GLU A 87 -22.86 0.72 7.60
N ILE A 88 -22.06 -0.17 8.21
CA ILE A 88 -22.53 -1.47 8.70
C ILE A 88 -22.82 -1.33 10.18
N ARG A 89 -24.04 -1.60 10.60
CA ARG A 89 -24.47 -1.55 12.01
C ARG A 89 -25.08 -2.87 12.43
N LEU A 90 -24.88 -3.21 13.69
CA LEU A 90 -25.62 -4.29 14.32
C LEU A 90 -27.00 -3.78 14.69
N ILE A 91 -28.07 -4.32 14.09
CA ILE A 91 -29.46 -3.98 14.40
C ILE A 91 -29.90 -4.77 15.63
N SER A 92 -29.54 -6.06 15.67
CA SER A 92 -29.73 -6.95 16.79
C SER A 92 -28.53 -7.85 17.01
N PRO A 93 -28.42 -8.60 18.11
CA PRO A 93 -27.27 -9.49 18.35
C PRO A 93 -26.98 -10.50 17.23
N LEU A 94 -27.96 -10.78 16.39
CA LEU A 94 -27.85 -11.75 15.28
C LEU A 94 -28.12 -11.14 13.90
N GLU A 95 -28.35 -9.82 13.83
CA GLU A 95 -28.76 -9.16 12.61
C GLU A 95 -27.90 -7.93 12.33
N THR A 96 -27.33 -7.89 11.14
CA THR A 96 -26.51 -6.78 10.66
C THR A 96 -27.26 -6.03 9.57
N GLY A 97 -27.28 -4.71 9.65
CA GLY A 97 -27.87 -3.85 8.63
C GLY A 97 -26.84 -2.99 7.95
N VAL A 98 -27.09 -2.69 6.68
CA VAL A 98 -26.30 -1.76 5.88
C VAL A 98 -27.10 -0.48 5.67
N PHE A 99 -26.45 0.63 5.91
CA PHE A 99 -27.03 1.97 5.81
C PHE A 99 -26.24 2.77 4.78
N VAL A 100 -26.94 3.51 3.94
CA VAL A 100 -26.31 4.46 3.00
C VAL A 100 -26.14 5.80 3.72
N VAL A 101 -24.94 6.34 3.71
CA VAL A 101 -24.63 7.63 4.31
C VAL A 101 -24.74 8.71 3.23
N ARG A 102 -25.72 9.60 3.36
CA ARG A 102 -25.90 10.76 2.47
C ARG A 102 -26.05 12.02 3.32
N ASP A 103 -25.29 13.04 3.01
CA ASP A 103 -25.33 14.34 3.72
C ASP A 103 -25.24 14.19 5.26
N GLY A 104 -24.45 13.25 5.74
CA GLY A 104 -24.26 12.97 7.17
C GLY A 104 -25.42 12.23 7.84
N ARG A 105 -26.42 11.75 7.08
CA ARG A 105 -27.51 10.93 7.56
C ARG A 105 -27.37 9.50 7.05
N ALA A 106 -27.54 8.55 7.95
CA ALA A 106 -27.53 7.14 7.62
C ALA A 106 -28.96 6.66 7.40
N GLU A 107 -29.27 6.22 6.20
CA GLU A 107 -30.56 5.66 5.81
C GLU A 107 -30.43 4.16 5.55
N PRO A 108 -31.36 3.31 6.02
CA PRO A 108 -31.29 1.87 5.75
C PRO A 108 -31.39 1.61 4.25
N CYS A 109 -30.62 0.61 3.78
CA CYS A 109 -30.73 0.18 2.39
C CYS A 109 -32.14 -0.30 2.06
N ARG A 110 -32.60 0.05 0.86
CA ARG A 110 -33.97 -0.21 0.42
C ARG A 110 -34.27 -1.71 0.26
N TYR A 111 -33.28 -2.49 -0.12
CA TYR A 111 -33.40 -3.93 -0.38
C TYR A 111 -32.26 -4.67 0.34
N PRO A 112 -32.33 -4.82 1.68
CA PRO A 112 -31.26 -5.45 2.45
C PRO A 112 -31.02 -6.91 2.06
N GLU A 113 -32.04 -7.61 1.55
CA GLU A 113 -31.98 -8.99 1.08
C GLU A 113 -31.10 -9.22 -0.14
N LEU A 114 -30.80 -8.16 -0.89
CA LEU A 114 -29.93 -8.19 -2.06
C LEU A 114 -28.48 -7.81 -1.73
N ILE A 115 -28.19 -7.51 -0.46
CA ILE A 115 -26.88 -7.08 -0.02
C ILE A 115 -26.15 -8.21 0.67
N LEU A 116 -24.95 -8.49 0.19
CA LEU A 116 -24.02 -9.44 0.77
C LEU A 116 -23.01 -8.67 1.65
N THR A 117 -22.92 -9.02 2.91
CA THR A 117 -21.92 -8.42 3.82
C THR A 117 -21.06 -9.49 4.45
N SER A 118 -19.79 -9.19 4.60
CA SER A 118 -18.85 -10.02 5.34
C SER A 118 -17.95 -9.17 6.23
N ALA A 119 -17.60 -9.71 7.39
CA ALA A 119 -16.66 -9.12 8.32
C ALA A 119 -15.55 -10.12 8.63
N LEU A 120 -14.30 -9.68 8.54
CA LEU A 120 -13.12 -10.49 8.84
C LEU A 120 -12.77 -10.34 10.32
N ASN A 121 -12.72 -11.45 11.05
CA ASN A 121 -12.38 -11.49 12.48
C ASN A 121 -13.11 -10.40 13.30
N PRO A 122 -14.45 -10.30 13.23
CA PRO A 122 -15.18 -9.32 14.02
C PRO A 122 -15.03 -9.63 15.50
N MET A 123 -14.99 -8.58 16.33
CA MET A 123 -15.09 -8.77 17.78
C MET A 123 -16.51 -9.22 18.17
N PRO A 124 -16.65 -9.99 19.25
CA PRO A 124 -17.98 -10.34 19.76
C PRO A 124 -18.84 -9.09 19.96
N GLY A 125 -20.06 -9.09 19.40
CA GLY A 125 -20.97 -7.95 19.46
C GLY A 125 -20.63 -6.80 18.50
N SER A 126 -19.75 -7.01 17.51
CA SER A 126 -19.43 -6.02 16.48
C SER A 126 -19.78 -6.54 15.09
N ALA A 127 -20.38 -5.69 14.27
CA ALA A 127 -20.58 -5.92 12.83
C ALA A 127 -19.34 -5.55 11.99
N ILE A 128 -18.37 -4.90 12.64
CA ILE A 128 -17.18 -4.39 11.95
C ILE A 128 -16.04 -5.39 12.14
N GLY A 129 -15.48 -5.82 11.02
CA GLY A 129 -14.33 -6.69 10.97
C GLY A 129 -13.01 -5.95 11.20
N SER A 130 -11.95 -6.70 11.29
CA SER A 130 -10.60 -6.17 11.48
C SER A 130 -9.74 -6.48 10.26
N SER A 131 -9.23 -5.43 9.61
CA SER A 131 -8.29 -5.55 8.49
C SER A 131 -7.04 -6.34 8.89
N ILE A 132 -6.52 -7.17 7.97
CA ILE A 132 -5.21 -7.81 8.15
C ILE A 132 -4.08 -6.77 8.19
N LEU A 133 -4.34 -5.57 7.67
CA LEU A 133 -3.37 -4.48 7.62
C LEU A 133 -3.30 -3.67 8.92
N LYS A 134 -4.16 -3.96 9.91
CA LYS A 134 -4.26 -3.18 11.16
C LYS A 134 -2.94 -3.01 11.91
N GLY A 135 -2.07 -4.02 11.89
CA GLY A 135 -0.75 -3.97 12.52
C GLY A 135 0.37 -3.39 11.65
N LEU A 136 0.11 -3.19 10.35
CA LEU A 136 1.14 -2.76 9.40
C LEU A 136 1.64 -1.31 9.55
N PRO A 137 0.87 -0.32 10.01
CA PRO A 137 1.37 1.05 10.14
C PRO A 137 2.65 1.12 10.98
N PHE A 138 2.69 0.44 12.12
CA PHE A 138 3.86 0.38 12.98
C PHE A 138 5.06 -0.29 12.28
N VAL A 139 4.85 -1.46 11.69
CA VAL A 139 5.90 -2.21 10.98
C VAL A 139 6.41 -1.40 9.77
N SER A 140 5.51 -0.76 9.03
CA SER A 140 5.86 0.08 7.89
C SER A 140 6.68 1.31 8.30
N GLU A 141 6.36 1.93 9.42
CA GLU A 141 7.13 3.06 9.95
C GLU A 141 8.57 2.64 10.30
N VAL A 142 8.72 1.51 10.99
CA VAL A 142 10.04 0.96 11.31
C VAL A 142 10.82 0.64 10.03
N LEU A 143 10.19 -0.02 9.06
CA LEU A 143 10.81 -0.37 7.79
C LEU A 143 11.25 0.87 7.00
N LEU A 144 10.42 1.91 6.94
CA LEU A 144 10.76 3.17 6.29
C LEU A 144 11.94 3.88 6.98
N LYS A 145 12.01 3.82 8.32
CA LYS A 145 13.18 4.33 9.05
C LYS A 145 14.45 3.57 8.69
N ILE A 146 14.36 2.23 8.59
CA ILE A 146 15.49 1.39 8.17
C ILE A 146 15.93 1.77 6.75
N TYR A 147 15.01 1.84 5.79
CA TYR A 147 15.35 2.21 4.41
C TYR A 147 15.97 3.60 4.30
N ARG A 148 15.44 4.58 5.03
CA ARG A 148 16.04 5.93 5.08
C ARG A 148 17.46 5.88 5.64
N THR A 149 17.68 5.14 6.72
CA THR A 149 19.00 4.99 7.33
C THR A 149 19.98 4.30 6.39
N VAL A 150 19.56 3.23 5.71
CA VAL A 150 20.36 2.54 4.70
C VAL A 150 20.69 3.49 3.55
N GLY A 151 19.71 4.25 3.03
CA GLY A 151 19.94 5.24 1.98
C GLY A 151 20.98 6.31 2.39
N ILE A 152 20.82 6.91 3.57
CA ILE A 152 21.76 7.89 4.10
C ILE A 152 23.15 7.28 4.28
N ASN A 153 23.25 6.05 4.79
CA ASN A 153 24.54 5.39 4.95
C ASN A 153 25.18 5.07 3.60
N TRP A 154 24.37 4.66 2.60
CA TRP A 154 24.84 4.41 1.24
C TRP A 154 25.39 5.68 0.59
N GLU A 155 24.66 6.79 0.69
CA GLU A 155 25.15 8.10 0.24
C GLU A 155 26.44 8.53 0.97
N ARG A 156 26.52 8.25 2.27
CA ARG A 156 27.71 8.55 3.07
C ARG A 156 28.90 7.65 2.72
N MET A 157 28.66 6.41 2.37
CA MET A 157 29.72 5.47 1.96
C MET A 157 30.18 5.71 0.51
N GLY A 158 29.27 6.11 -0.37
CA GLY A 158 29.59 6.50 -1.74
C GLY A 158 30.40 7.80 -1.82
N ASN A 159 30.21 8.71 -0.87
CA ASN A 159 30.96 9.95 -0.77
C ASN A 159 32.12 9.78 0.23
N VAL A 160 33.29 9.45 -0.26
CA VAL A 160 34.50 9.43 0.56
C VAL A 160 34.69 10.79 1.20
N ARG A 161 34.69 10.84 2.54
CA ARG A 161 34.92 12.09 3.27
C ARG A 161 36.40 12.32 3.38
N PHE A 162 36.83 13.52 3.06
CA PHE A 162 38.19 13.94 3.17
C PHE A 162 38.32 15.06 4.18
N ALA A 163 39.35 15.03 5.00
CA ALA A 163 39.76 16.18 5.78
C ALA A 163 40.86 16.90 5.02
N VAL A 164 40.61 18.16 4.74
CA VAL A 164 41.60 19.06 4.12
C VAL A 164 42.21 19.85 5.26
N THR A 165 43.49 19.63 5.52
CA THR A 165 44.26 20.37 6.53
C THR A 165 45.29 21.22 5.84
N CYS A 166 45.32 22.53 6.14
CA CYS A 166 46.37 23.45 5.72
C CYS A 166 47.36 23.66 6.85
N LYS A 167 48.64 23.55 6.58
CA LYS A 167 49.66 23.91 7.57
C LYS A 167 49.71 25.42 7.72
N ASN A 168 49.67 25.87 8.98
CA ASN A 168 49.66 27.28 9.33
C ASN A 168 51.11 27.80 9.40
N GLU A 169 51.65 28.25 8.29
CA GLU A 169 52.93 28.96 8.31
C GLU A 169 52.65 30.46 8.14
N GLY A 170 52.37 31.14 9.26
CA GLY A 170 52.52 32.58 9.39
C GLY A 170 51.58 33.54 8.65
N TYR A 171 50.47 33.07 8.08
CA TYR A 171 49.56 33.98 7.35
C TYR A 171 48.30 34.29 8.20
N MET A 172 47.99 35.58 8.32
CA MET A 172 46.87 36.13 9.11
C MET A 172 45.48 35.65 8.69
N ASN A 173 45.31 34.90 7.59
CA ASN A 173 44.01 34.47 7.06
C ASN A 173 43.90 32.93 6.78
N ALA A 174 44.61 32.11 7.56
CA ALA A 174 44.63 30.67 7.35
C ALA A 174 43.23 30.00 7.50
N GLY A 175 42.36 30.56 8.35
CA GLY A 175 40.99 30.07 8.55
C GLY A 175 40.09 30.31 7.34
N ASP A 176 40.18 31.47 6.70
CA ASP A 176 39.41 31.80 5.52
C ASP A 176 39.81 30.97 4.31
N ARG A 177 41.11 30.70 4.18
CA ARG A 177 41.66 29.86 3.10
C ARG A 177 41.22 28.40 3.24
N ALA A 178 41.23 27.86 4.45
CA ALA A 178 40.71 26.50 4.71
C ALA A 178 39.22 26.37 4.41
N GLY A 179 38.45 27.41 4.74
CA GLY A 179 37.01 27.46 4.42
C GLY A 179 36.73 27.56 2.93
N GLN A 180 37.51 28.32 2.16
CA GLN A 180 37.41 28.41 0.71
C GLN A 180 37.74 27.08 0.02
N LEU A 181 38.85 26.47 0.42
CA LEU A 181 39.29 25.15 -0.08
C LEU A 181 38.24 24.07 0.20
N ALA A 182 37.66 24.07 1.39
CA ALA A 182 36.58 23.13 1.74
C ALA A 182 35.33 23.32 0.87
N LYS A 183 34.95 24.55 0.55
CA LYS A 183 33.83 24.86 -0.35
C LYS A 183 34.11 24.43 -1.80
N GLU A 184 35.30 24.73 -2.30
CA GLU A 184 35.70 24.33 -3.65
C GLU A 184 35.79 22.80 -3.80
N TRP A 185 36.38 22.13 -2.81
CA TRP A 185 36.41 20.69 -2.74
C TRP A 185 34.98 20.10 -2.75
N SER A 186 34.10 20.60 -1.89
CA SER A 186 32.72 20.16 -1.83
C SER A 186 31.99 20.33 -3.17
N ARG A 187 32.22 21.44 -3.88
CA ARG A 187 31.63 21.64 -5.21
C ARG A 187 32.18 20.68 -6.25
N ALA A 188 33.50 20.42 -6.24
CA ALA A 188 34.10 19.47 -7.17
C ALA A 188 33.62 18.04 -6.97
N MET A 189 33.40 17.63 -5.69
CA MET A 189 32.99 16.27 -5.36
C MET A 189 31.48 16.01 -5.49
N HIS A 190 30.65 17.06 -5.50
CA HIS A 190 29.18 16.93 -5.65
C HIS A 190 28.69 17.37 -7.04
N GLY A 191 29.60 17.66 -7.96
CA GLY A 191 29.25 17.95 -9.35
C GLY A 191 28.87 16.69 -10.14
N PRO A 192 28.11 16.81 -11.24
CA PRO A 192 27.66 15.65 -12.04
C PRO A 192 28.77 15.00 -12.87
N GLY A 193 30.03 15.41 -12.71
CA GLY A 193 31.19 14.88 -13.43
C GLY A 193 32.35 14.57 -12.48
N VAL A 194 33.21 13.66 -12.90
CA VAL A 194 34.51 13.39 -12.22
C VAL A 194 35.41 14.60 -12.49
N SER A 195 35.70 15.39 -11.45
CA SER A 195 36.65 16.52 -11.55
C SER A 195 37.80 16.30 -10.59
N ASP A 196 39.03 16.46 -11.10
CA ASP A 196 40.23 16.44 -10.29
C ASP A 196 40.36 17.77 -9.55
N PHE A 197 40.62 17.70 -8.25
CA PHE A 197 40.88 18.88 -7.43
C PHE A 197 42.39 19.06 -7.30
N VAL A 198 42.89 20.19 -7.75
CA VAL A 198 44.28 20.56 -7.63
C VAL A 198 44.43 21.72 -6.65
N ALA A 199 45.10 21.47 -5.53
CA ALA A 199 45.44 22.52 -4.57
C ALA A 199 46.92 22.86 -4.65
N VAL A 200 47.24 24.15 -4.68
CA VAL A 200 48.61 24.65 -4.65
C VAL A 200 48.96 25.09 -3.22
N GLY A 201 49.97 24.48 -2.60
CA GLY A 201 50.44 24.79 -1.27
C GLY A 201 50.52 23.55 -0.36
N ASP A 202 50.95 23.75 0.89
CA ASP A 202 51.08 22.70 1.91
C ASP A 202 49.68 22.24 2.43
N VAL A 203 48.99 21.49 1.59
CA VAL A 203 47.64 20.95 1.87
C VAL A 203 47.76 19.45 2.04
N GLN A 204 47.33 18.92 3.18
CA GLN A 204 47.17 17.47 3.38
C GLN A 204 45.72 17.07 3.28
N ILE A 205 45.43 16.10 2.41
CA ILE A 205 44.10 15.53 2.21
C ILE A 205 44.13 14.11 2.79
N LYS A 206 43.33 13.87 3.82
CA LYS A 206 43.17 12.53 4.41
C LYS A 206 41.76 12.06 4.23
N ALA A 207 41.56 10.87 3.69
CA ALA A 207 40.28 10.21 3.67
C ALA A 207 39.82 9.89 5.12
N ILE A 208 38.65 10.36 5.51
CA ILE A 208 38.01 10.04 6.78
C ILE A 208 36.97 8.98 6.51
N GLY A 209 37.31 7.72 6.65
CA GLY A 209 36.40 6.59 6.51
C GLY A 209 36.83 5.44 7.38
N ALA A 210 35.91 4.54 7.67
CA ALA A 210 36.22 3.32 8.39
C ALA A 210 37.26 2.51 7.62
N LYS A 211 38.40 2.20 8.26
CA LYS A 211 39.32 1.19 7.72
C LYS A 211 38.55 -0.13 7.69
N TRP A 212 38.36 -0.66 6.50
CA TRP A 212 38.01 -2.05 6.33
C TRP A 212 39.22 -2.86 6.63
N SER A 213 39.23 -3.55 7.77
CA SER A 213 40.20 -4.60 8.09
C SER A 213 39.66 -5.93 7.63
#